data_bcf789c7a284e1f48a798a13d0a4a96b
#
_entry.id   bcf789c7a284e1f48a798a13d0a4a96b
#
_cell.length_a   1.000
_cell.length_b   1.000
_cell.length_c   1.000
_cell.angle_alpha   90.00
_cell.angle_beta   90.00
_cell.angle_gamma   90.00
#
_symmetry.space_group_name_H-M   'P 1'
#
loop_
_entity.id
_entity.type
_entity.pdbx_description
1 polymer ?
#
loop_
_entity_poly.entity_id
_entity_poly.type
_entity_poly.pdbx_seq_one_letter_code
_entity_poly.pdbx_strand_id
1 'polypeptide(L)'
;ASYFQSVNPLAVISLAPIMTIVWGFLYARKLEPSSPKKMAIGLGLVALGYVVIAIAVKGLGLGEKVSMWWLIGLYVIHTIGELCLSPIGLSMVSKLAPLRLSSLMMGTWFLANAAANKFAGTLSALIPGGEDGTGGATSFIGFQITNLYEFFILFIIMSGAAAAILFVLSSWLEKRMHNDHIEGQTE
;
A
#
# COMPACT_ATOMS: atom_id res chain seq x y z
N ALA A 1 -19.35 -9.16 10.11
CA ALA A 1 -18.41 -8.76 9.05
C ALA A 1 -18.49 -7.26 8.72
N SER A 2 -19.69 -6.68 8.55
CA SER A 2 -19.90 -5.28 8.11
C SER A 2 -19.28 -4.21 9.01
N TYR A 3 -19.23 -4.42 10.31
CA TYR A 3 -18.64 -3.43 11.25
C TYR A 3 -17.15 -3.20 11.03
N PHE A 4 -16.40 -4.21 10.61
CA PHE A 4 -14.96 -4.06 10.33
C PHE A 4 -14.70 -3.25 9.06
N GLN A 5 -15.59 -3.28 8.10
CA GLN A 5 -15.49 -2.44 6.90
C GLN A 5 -15.63 -0.95 7.22
N SER A 6 -16.36 -0.61 8.31
CA SER A 6 -16.50 0.78 8.76
C SER A 6 -15.26 1.32 9.49
N VAL A 7 -14.36 0.45 9.94
CA VAL A 7 -13.14 0.86 10.65
C VAL A 7 -12.22 1.65 9.72
N ASN A 8 -12.08 1.24 8.45
CA ASN A 8 -11.22 1.95 7.49
C ASN A 8 -11.69 3.39 7.22
N PRO A 9 -12.95 3.67 6.82
CA PRO A 9 -13.43 5.04 6.65
C PRO A 9 -13.29 5.91 7.90
N LEU A 10 -13.58 5.36 9.09
CA LEU A 10 -13.41 6.08 10.36
C LEU A 10 -11.93 6.41 10.63
N ALA A 11 -11.04 5.44 10.37
CA ALA A 11 -9.60 5.65 10.50
C ALA A 11 -9.09 6.70 9.50
N VAL A 12 -9.56 6.68 8.24
CA VAL A 12 -9.23 7.70 7.23
C VAL A 12 -9.63 9.09 7.70
N ILE A 13 -10.88 9.28 8.15
CA ILE A 13 -11.39 10.58 8.62
C ILE A 13 -10.58 11.08 9.83
N SER A 14 -10.22 10.19 10.74
CA SER A 14 -9.48 10.54 11.96
C SER A 14 -7.99 10.80 11.70
N LEU A 15 -7.36 10.01 10.84
CA LEU A 15 -5.92 10.06 10.58
C LEU A 15 -5.52 11.07 9.51
N ALA A 16 -6.42 11.42 8.57
CA ALA A 16 -6.09 12.38 7.51
C ALA A 16 -5.67 13.76 8.03
N PRO A 17 -6.36 14.37 9.03
CA PRO A 17 -5.89 15.61 9.63
C PRO A 17 -4.52 15.46 10.31
N ILE A 18 -4.28 14.35 10.99
CA ILE A 18 -3.02 14.06 11.67
C ILE A 18 -1.89 13.96 10.63
N MET A 19 -2.10 13.23 9.54
CA MET A 19 -1.12 13.12 8.46
C MET A 19 -0.83 14.47 7.79
N THR A 20 -1.84 15.31 7.64
CA THR A 20 -1.65 16.68 7.12
C THR A 20 -0.76 17.51 8.05
N ILE A 21 -0.95 17.41 9.36
CA ILE A 21 -0.10 18.08 10.36
C ILE A 21 1.34 17.53 10.30
N VAL A 22 1.49 16.21 10.22
CA VAL A 22 2.81 15.55 10.12
C VAL A 22 3.58 16.04 8.90
N TRP A 23 2.94 16.02 7.73
CA TRP A 23 3.58 16.50 6.49
C TRP A 23 3.86 18.01 6.55
N GLY A 24 2.96 18.83 7.10
CA GLY A 24 3.19 20.27 7.31
C GLY A 24 4.38 20.56 8.23
N PHE A 25 4.54 19.76 9.30
CA PHE A 25 5.67 19.88 10.21
C PHE A 25 7.01 19.46 9.55
N LEU A 26 7.01 18.38 8.75
CA LEU A 26 8.19 17.98 7.99
C LEU A 26 8.56 19.02 6.94
N TYR A 27 7.58 19.61 6.27
CA TYR A 27 7.78 20.72 5.32
C TYR A 27 8.45 21.94 6.00
N ALA A 28 7.92 22.35 7.15
CA ALA A 28 8.49 23.48 7.91
C ALA A 28 9.95 23.24 8.32
N ARG A 29 10.34 21.97 8.53
CA ARG A 29 11.72 21.58 8.85
C ARG A 29 12.60 21.30 7.64
N LYS A 30 12.09 21.48 6.41
CA LYS A 30 12.78 21.13 5.15
C LYS A 30 13.19 19.65 5.06
N LEU A 31 12.47 18.78 5.75
CA LEU A 31 12.67 17.33 5.79
C LEU A 31 11.59 16.56 5.03
N GLU A 32 10.73 17.29 4.30
CA GLU A 32 9.64 16.66 3.56
C GLU A 32 10.20 15.80 2.41
N PRO A 33 9.89 14.48 2.37
CA PRO A 33 10.28 13.64 1.27
C PRO A 33 9.47 13.98 0.00
N SER A 34 10.04 13.74 -1.16
CA SER A 34 9.34 13.91 -2.43
C SER A 34 8.09 13.04 -2.53
N SER A 35 7.16 13.42 -3.40
CA SER A 35 5.91 12.67 -3.60
C SER A 35 6.13 11.18 -3.87
N PRO A 36 7.06 10.76 -4.77
CA PRO A 36 7.34 9.35 -4.96
C PRO A 36 7.91 8.65 -3.71
N LYS A 37 8.73 9.34 -2.93
CA LYS A 37 9.26 8.78 -1.66
C LYS A 37 8.15 8.59 -0.63
N LYS A 38 7.20 9.52 -0.52
CA LYS A 38 6.03 9.36 0.36
C LYS A 38 5.20 8.13 -0.04
N MET A 39 5.04 7.89 -1.34
CA MET A 39 4.36 6.69 -1.84
C MET A 39 5.13 5.41 -1.51
N ALA A 40 6.46 5.42 -1.62
CA ALA A 40 7.30 4.29 -1.22
C ALA A 40 7.20 3.99 0.29
N ILE A 41 7.18 5.03 1.13
CA ILE A 41 6.93 4.92 2.58
C ILE A 41 5.55 4.31 2.82
N GLY A 42 4.51 4.75 2.10
CA GLY A 42 3.17 4.19 2.19
C GLY A 42 3.13 2.69 1.93
N LEU A 43 3.77 2.24 0.84
CA LEU A 43 3.90 0.81 0.52
C LEU A 43 4.71 0.04 1.59
N GLY A 44 5.75 0.64 2.13
CA GLY A 44 6.51 0.07 3.24
C GLY A 44 5.66 -0.12 4.51
N LEU A 45 4.78 0.84 4.81
CA LEU A 45 3.81 0.74 5.92
C LEU A 45 2.79 -0.38 5.68
N VAL A 46 2.32 -0.56 4.44
CA VAL A 46 1.45 -1.70 4.09
C VAL A 46 2.17 -3.02 4.33
N ALA A 47 3.43 -3.15 3.90
CA ALA A 47 4.24 -4.35 4.16
C ALA A 47 4.41 -4.59 5.68
N LEU A 48 4.66 -3.52 6.44
CA LEU A 48 4.79 -3.59 7.90
C LEU A 48 3.48 -4.04 8.56
N GLY A 49 2.32 -3.59 8.09
CA GLY A 49 1.02 -4.05 8.55
C GLY A 49 0.85 -5.57 8.35
N TYR A 50 1.27 -6.08 7.20
CA TYR A 50 1.26 -7.54 6.97
C TYR A 50 2.24 -8.30 7.86
N VAL A 51 3.39 -7.72 8.21
CA VAL A 51 4.31 -8.30 9.20
C VAL A 51 3.63 -8.42 10.56
N VAL A 52 2.94 -7.39 11.01
CA VAL A 52 2.23 -7.39 12.30
C VAL A 52 1.20 -8.52 12.37
N ILE A 53 0.37 -8.69 11.33
CA ILE A 53 -0.62 -9.76 11.33
C ILE A 53 0.01 -11.15 11.14
N ALA A 54 1.10 -11.26 10.38
CA ALA A 54 1.84 -12.51 10.21
C ALA A 54 2.41 -13.01 11.56
N ILE A 55 2.93 -12.09 12.39
CA ILE A 55 3.37 -12.43 13.74
C ILE A 55 2.20 -12.92 14.61
N ALA A 56 1.04 -12.26 14.48
CA ALA A 56 -0.15 -12.62 15.24
C ALA A 56 -0.71 -14.01 14.89
N VAL A 57 -0.57 -14.44 13.63
CA VAL A 57 -1.04 -15.77 13.18
C VAL A 57 0.04 -16.84 13.25
N LYS A 58 1.28 -16.47 13.59
CA LYS A 58 2.39 -17.41 13.69
C LYS A 58 2.13 -18.43 14.80
N GLY A 59 2.05 -19.71 14.44
CA GLY A 59 1.83 -20.81 15.39
C GLY A 59 0.37 -21.08 15.71
N LEU A 60 -0.58 -20.34 15.12
CA LEU A 60 -1.99 -20.65 15.25
C LEU A 60 -2.37 -21.80 14.30
N GLY A 61 -3.18 -22.73 14.80
CA GLY A 61 -3.78 -23.80 13.99
C GLY A 61 -4.91 -23.27 13.11
N LEU A 62 -5.30 -24.07 12.10
CA LEU A 62 -6.46 -23.79 11.27
C LEU A 62 -7.72 -23.71 12.17
N GLY A 63 -8.39 -22.56 12.15
CA GLY A 63 -9.61 -22.32 12.94
C GLY A 63 -9.41 -21.62 14.29
N GLU A 64 -8.19 -21.36 14.71
CA GLU A 64 -7.93 -20.53 15.90
C GLU A 64 -8.18 -19.05 15.61
N LYS A 65 -8.72 -18.34 16.60
CA LYS A 65 -9.09 -16.92 16.45
C LYS A 65 -7.97 -16.01 16.91
N VAL A 66 -7.58 -15.08 16.07
CA VAL A 66 -6.67 -13.99 16.43
C VAL A 66 -7.41 -12.93 17.26
N SER A 67 -6.73 -12.34 18.24
CA SER A 67 -7.30 -11.22 19.00
C SER A 67 -7.65 -10.04 18.08
N MET A 68 -8.81 -9.44 18.28
CA MET A 68 -9.34 -8.32 17.51
C MET A 68 -8.39 -7.11 17.48
N TRP A 69 -7.56 -6.92 18.51
CA TRP A 69 -6.61 -5.82 18.60
C TRP A 69 -5.53 -5.86 17.51
N TRP A 70 -5.09 -7.06 17.10
CA TRP A 70 -4.15 -7.21 15.98
C TRP A 70 -4.76 -6.76 14.67
N LEU A 71 -6.04 -7.04 14.48
CA LEU A 71 -6.77 -6.63 13.28
C LEU A 71 -6.96 -5.11 13.23
N ILE A 72 -7.30 -4.49 14.37
CA ILE A 72 -7.40 -3.03 14.48
C ILE A 72 -6.03 -2.39 14.19
N GLY A 73 -4.95 -2.92 14.77
CA GLY A 73 -3.59 -2.46 14.51
C GLY A 73 -3.23 -2.53 13.02
N LEU A 74 -3.55 -3.64 12.37
CA LEU A 74 -3.38 -3.81 10.92
C LEU A 74 -4.12 -2.72 10.14
N TYR A 75 -5.42 -2.50 10.43
CA TYR A 75 -6.22 -1.49 9.75
C TYR A 75 -5.66 -0.08 9.93
N VAL A 76 -5.22 0.28 11.13
CA VAL A 76 -4.61 1.60 11.40
C VAL A 76 -3.34 1.79 10.58
N ILE A 77 -2.43 0.81 10.57
CA ILE A 77 -1.17 0.88 9.81
C ILE A 77 -1.46 0.96 8.31
N HIS A 78 -2.37 0.15 7.81
CA HIS A 78 -2.77 0.15 6.40
C HIS A 78 -3.41 1.48 6.00
N THR A 79 -4.26 2.07 6.85
CA THR A 79 -4.87 3.39 6.58
C THR A 79 -3.82 4.49 6.52
N ILE A 80 -2.81 4.48 7.37
CA ILE A 80 -1.69 5.43 7.28
C ILE A 80 -0.94 5.24 5.96
N GLY A 81 -0.67 3.99 5.56
CA GLY A 81 -0.06 3.65 4.28
C GLY A 81 -0.90 4.14 3.09
N GLU A 82 -2.22 3.96 3.14
CA GLU A 82 -3.17 4.42 2.13
C GLU A 82 -3.19 5.94 2.01
N LEU A 83 -3.17 6.67 3.12
CA LEU A 83 -3.10 8.14 3.14
C LEU A 83 -1.78 8.67 2.56
N CYS A 84 -0.71 7.90 2.60
CA CYS A 84 0.56 8.22 1.94
C CYS A 84 0.57 7.87 0.45
N LEU A 85 -0.31 6.99 -0.03
CA LEU A 85 -0.36 6.51 -1.41
C LEU A 85 -1.40 7.23 -2.24
N SER A 86 -2.67 7.13 -1.85
CA SER A 86 -3.81 7.48 -2.71
C SER A 86 -3.91 8.98 -2.97
N PRO A 87 -3.88 9.88 -1.97
CA PRO A 87 -4.00 11.32 -2.23
C PRO A 87 -2.78 11.87 -2.98
N ILE A 88 -1.59 11.36 -2.66
CA ILE A 88 -0.34 11.81 -3.26
C ILE A 88 -0.24 11.32 -4.70
N GLY A 89 -0.57 10.06 -4.96
CA GLY A 89 -0.58 9.49 -6.30
C GLY A 89 -1.57 10.20 -7.22
N LEU A 90 -2.79 10.45 -6.75
CA LEU A 90 -3.82 11.18 -7.50
C LEU A 90 -3.38 12.61 -7.82
N SER A 91 -2.79 13.32 -6.83
CA SER A 91 -2.24 14.66 -7.01
C SER A 91 -1.08 14.66 -8.02
N MET A 92 -0.22 13.65 -7.97
CA MET A 92 0.92 13.52 -8.88
C MET A 92 0.44 13.29 -10.32
N VAL A 93 -0.51 12.40 -10.54
CA VAL A 93 -1.11 12.16 -11.86
C VAL A 93 -1.74 13.43 -12.42
N SER A 94 -2.51 14.17 -11.62
CA SER A 94 -3.16 15.40 -12.07
C SER A 94 -2.18 16.54 -12.38
N LYS A 95 -1.05 16.62 -11.69
CA LYS A 95 -0.02 17.66 -11.90
C LYS A 95 0.92 17.35 -13.06
N LEU A 96 1.26 16.09 -13.29
CA LEU A 96 2.20 15.67 -14.32
C LEU A 96 1.53 15.39 -15.66
N ALA A 97 0.21 15.20 -15.69
CA ALA A 97 -0.51 14.93 -16.92
C ALA A 97 -0.56 16.17 -17.82
N PRO A 98 -0.15 16.06 -19.08
CA PRO A 98 -0.40 17.12 -20.07
C PRO A 98 -1.90 17.42 -20.18
N LEU A 99 -2.29 18.69 -20.32
CA LEU A 99 -3.71 19.11 -20.34
C LEU A 99 -4.57 18.30 -21.32
N ARG A 100 -3.99 17.92 -22.48
CA ARG A 100 -4.70 17.13 -23.50
C ARG A 100 -4.95 15.67 -23.10
N LEU A 101 -4.16 15.12 -22.18
CA LEU A 101 -4.21 13.71 -21.77
C LEU A 101 -4.63 13.53 -20.31
N SER A 102 -4.98 14.61 -19.60
CA SER A 102 -5.30 14.58 -18.18
C SER A 102 -6.42 13.61 -17.85
N SER A 103 -7.53 13.63 -18.59
CA SER A 103 -8.65 12.72 -18.39
C SER A 103 -8.28 11.26 -18.68
N LEU A 104 -7.45 11.02 -19.70
CA LEU A 104 -6.97 9.66 -20.01
C LEU A 104 -6.08 9.12 -18.90
N MET A 105 -5.16 9.92 -18.38
CA MET A 105 -4.27 9.50 -17.29
C MET A 105 -5.04 9.25 -15.99
N MET A 106 -6.06 10.08 -15.70
CA MET A 106 -6.97 9.83 -14.58
C MET A 106 -7.77 8.54 -14.78
N GLY A 107 -8.30 8.30 -15.99
CA GLY A 107 -8.97 7.04 -16.32
C GLY A 107 -8.06 5.83 -16.14
N THR A 108 -6.79 5.93 -16.54
CA THR A 108 -5.78 4.87 -16.34
C THR A 108 -5.51 4.63 -14.86
N TRP A 109 -5.46 5.67 -14.04
CA TRP A 109 -5.34 5.55 -12.60
C TRP A 109 -6.49 4.74 -11.98
N PHE A 110 -7.72 5.07 -12.33
CA PHE A 110 -8.89 4.33 -11.84
C PHE A 110 -8.96 2.91 -12.41
N LEU A 111 -8.54 2.70 -13.66
CA LEU A 111 -8.44 1.36 -14.23
C LEU A 111 -7.41 0.50 -13.49
N ALA A 112 -6.26 1.06 -13.11
CA ALA A 112 -5.27 0.38 -12.30
C ALA A 112 -5.86 -0.03 -10.93
N ASN A 113 -6.64 0.86 -10.28
CA ASN A 113 -7.33 0.54 -9.03
C ASN A 113 -8.36 -0.59 -9.22
N ALA A 114 -9.14 -0.56 -10.30
CA ALA A 114 -10.10 -1.63 -10.60
C ALA A 114 -9.41 -2.98 -10.85
N ALA A 115 -8.30 -2.98 -11.59
CA ALA A 115 -7.47 -4.16 -11.82
C ALA A 115 -6.88 -4.70 -10.52
N ALA A 116 -6.38 -3.82 -9.64
CA ALA A 116 -5.86 -4.19 -8.33
C ALA A 116 -6.93 -4.84 -7.45
N ASN A 117 -8.15 -4.29 -7.42
CA ASN A 117 -9.26 -4.87 -6.67
C ASN A 117 -9.65 -6.26 -7.20
N LYS A 118 -9.68 -6.45 -8.51
CA LYS A 118 -9.90 -7.78 -9.09
C LYS A 118 -8.79 -8.77 -8.73
N PHE A 119 -7.54 -8.33 -8.80
CA PHE A 119 -6.40 -9.14 -8.42
C PHE A 119 -6.43 -9.51 -6.92
N ALA A 120 -6.78 -8.56 -6.05
CA ALA A 120 -6.97 -8.83 -4.62
C ALA A 120 -8.06 -9.87 -4.37
N GLY A 121 -9.18 -9.80 -5.11
CA GLY A 121 -10.24 -10.83 -5.05
C GLY A 121 -9.74 -12.21 -5.47
N THR A 122 -8.93 -12.31 -6.52
CA THR A 122 -8.33 -13.61 -6.91
C THR A 122 -7.32 -14.12 -5.90
N LEU A 123 -6.54 -13.22 -5.27
CA LEU A 123 -5.61 -13.60 -4.21
C LEU A 123 -6.33 -14.05 -2.93
N SER A 124 -7.50 -13.50 -2.63
CA SER A 124 -8.28 -13.92 -1.46
C SER A 124 -8.74 -15.38 -1.54
N ALA A 125 -8.89 -15.93 -2.77
CA ALA A 125 -9.18 -17.35 -2.97
C ALA A 125 -8.03 -18.28 -2.57
N LEU A 126 -6.83 -17.76 -2.34
CA LEU A 126 -5.67 -18.52 -1.85
C LEU A 126 -5.66 -18.70 -0.32
N ILE A 127 -6.64 -18.14 0.39
CA ILE A 127 -6.72 -18.25 1.86
C ILE A 127 -7.01 -19.71 2.22
N PRO A 128 -6.15 -20.39 2.99
CA PRO A 128 -6.40 -21.76 3.43
C PRO A 128 -7.64 -21.82 4.35
N GLY A 129 -8.58 -22.70 4.05
CA GLY A 129 -9.81 -22.86 4.87
C GLY A 129 -10.93 -21.85 4.58
N GLY A 130 -10.92 -21.19 3.39
CA GLY A 130 -12.03 -20.33 2.93
C GLY A 130 -13.37 -21.09 2.82
N GLU A 131 -14.47 -20.34 2.71
CA GLU A 131 -15.86 -20.85 2.74
C GLU A 131 -16.17 -21.98 1.73
N ASP A 132 -15.35 -22.16 0.71
CA ASP A 132 -15.53 -23.19 -0.34
C ASP A 132 -14.98 -24.58 0.03
N GLY A 133 -14.51 -24.79 1.27
CA GLY A 133 -14.18 -26.11 1.81
C GLY A 133 -13.05 -26.87 1.11
N THR A 134 -12.39 -26.28 0.14
CA THR A 134 -11.22 -26.86 -0.53
C THR A 134 -9.95 -26.59 0.31
N GLY A 135 -9.88 -27.23 1.47
CA GLY A 135 -8.72 -27.15 2.40
C GLY A 135 -7.45 -27.80 1.85
N GLY A 136 -7.18 -27.62 0.55
CA GLY A 136 -5.96 -28.08 -0.11
C GLY A 136 -4.91 -26.96 -0.17
N ALA A 137 -3.63 -27.33 -0.10
CA ALA A 137 -2.54 -26.43 -0.37
C ALA A 137 -2.71 -25.78 -1.75
N THR A 138 -2.94 -24.48 -1.77
CA THR A 138 -2.99 -23.70 -3.01
C THR A 138 -1.57 -23.24 -3.38
N SER A 139 -1.18 -23.36 -4.65
CA SER A 139 0.12 -22.90 -5.11
C SER A 139 -0.02 -21.63 -5.96
N PHE A 140 0.72 -20.61 -5.62
CA PHE A 140 0.82 -19.37 -6.39
C PHE A 140 2.27 -19.16 -6.82
N ILE A 141 2.53 -19.17 -8.13
CA ILE A 141 3.87 -18.99 -8.74
C ILE A 141 4.93 -19.94 -8.10
N GLY A 142 4.55 -21.20 -7.82
CA GLY A 142 5.46 -22.17 -7.20
C GLY A 142 5.60 -22.08 -5.68
N PHE A 143 4.94 -21.11 -5.02
CA PHE A 143 4.88 -20.99 -3.58
C PHE A 143 3.64 -21.73 -3.06
N GLN A 144 3.85 -22.75 -2.23
CA GLN A 144 2.76 -23.50 -1.62
C GLN A 144 2.25 -22.76 -0.39
N ILE A 145 0.95 -22.47 -0.37
CA ILE A 145 0.28 -21.80 0.74
C ILE A 145 -0.54 -22.85 1.48
N THR A 146 -0.02 -23.29 2.61
CA THR A 146 -0.66 -24.29 3.48
C THR A 146 -1.27 -23.67 4.72
N ASN A 147 -0.73 -22.51 5.16
CA ASN A 147 -1.08 -21.82 6.39
C ASN A 147 -1.37 -20.34 6.15
N LEU A 148 -2.16 -19.75 7.04
CA LEU A 148 -2.45 -18.32 7.03
C LEU A 148 -1.17 -17.47 7.15
N TYR A 149 -0.17 -17.95 7.87
CA TYR A 149 1.13 -17.32 7.98
C TYR A 149 1.85 -17.21 6.63
N GLU A 150 1.89 -18.29 5.85
CA GLU A 150 2.49 -18.31 4.50
C GLU A 150 1.76 -17.38 3.54
N PHE A 151 0.43 -17.30 3.66
CA PHE A 151 -0.38 -16.34 2.90
C PHE A 151 0.07 -14.89 3.19
N PHE A 152 0.23 -14.50 4.45
CA PHE A 152 0.69 -13.15 4.77
C PHE A 152 2.16 -12.90 4.39
N ILE A 153 3.02 -13.90 4.43
CA ILE A 153 4.41 -13.80 3.94
C ILE A 153 4.42 -13.43 2.45
N LEU A 154 3.55 -14.01 1.64
CA LEU A 154 3.43 -13.65 0.23
C LEU A 154 3.14 -12.14 0.07
N PHE A 155 2.20 -11.60 0.84
CA PHE A 155 1.87 -10.17 0.78
C PHE A 155 3.01 -9.27 1.29
N ILE A 156 3.75 -9.71 2.31
CA ILE A 156 4.94 -8.99 2.78
C ILE A 156 5.98 -8.88 1.67
N ILE A 157 6.25 -9.99 0.98
CA ILE A 157 7.23 -10.02 -0.12
C ILE A 157 6.77 -9.13 -1.27
N MET A 158 5.51 -9.25 -1.68
CA MET A 158 4.96 -8.47 -2.80
C MET A 158 4.97 -6.96 -2.51
N SER A 159 4.44 -6.55 -1.35
CA SER A 159 4.37 -5.13 -0.97
C SER A 159 5.74 -4.56 -0.64
N GLY A 160 6.61 -5.34 0.02
CA GLY A 160 7.99 -4.96 0.31
C GLY A 160 8.83 -4.79 -0.97
N ALA A 161 8.72 -5.71 -1.92
CA ALA A 161 9.37 -5.59 -3.22
C ALA A 161 8.88 -4.36 -3.98
N ALA A 162 7.57 -4.12 -4.02
CA ALA A 162 6.99 -2.93 -4.65
C ALA A 162 7.47 -1.63 -3.98
N ALA A 163 7.55 -1.59 -2.63
CA ALA A 163 8.10 -0.47 -1.89
C ALA A 163 9.57 -0.21 -2.24
N ALA A 164 10.39 -1.26 -2.29
CA ALA A 164 11.80 -1.16 -2.63
C ALA A 164 12.01 -0.67 -4.07
N ILE A 165 11.27 -1.21 -5.04
CA ILE A 165 11.31 -0.79 -6.44
C ILE A 165 10.93 0.69 -6.55
N LEU A 166 9.84 1.10 -5.91
CA LEU A 166 9.39 2.48 -5.96
C LEU A 166 10.38 3.43 -5.28
N PHE A 167 11.00 3.00 -4.19
CA PHE A 167 12.03 3.80 -3.50
C PHE A 167 13.27 4.02 -4.37
N VAL A 168 13.77 2.98 -5.03
CA VAL A 168 14.89 3.07 -5.96
C VAL A 168 14.54 3.95 -7.16
N LEU A 169 13.35 3.73 -7.73
CA LEU A 169 12.86 4.51 -8.86
C LEU A 169 12.69 5.99 -8.50
N SER A 170 12.17 6.29 -7.31
CA SER A 170 12.00 7.67 -6.83
C SER A 170 13.33 8.40 -6.70
N SER A 171 14.35 7.71 -6.17
CA SER A 171 15.70 8.27 -6.01
C SER A 171 16.37 8.53 -7.35
N TRP A 172 16.11 7.67 -8.34
CA TRP A 172 16.61 7.86 -9.70
C TRP A 172 15.92 9.03 -10.42
N LEU A 173 14.60 9.15 -10.28
CA LEU A 173 13.80 10.24 -10.85
C LEU A 173 14.20 11.61 -10.26
N GLU A 174 14.41 11.70 -8.96
CA GLU A 174 14.85 12.94 -8.31
C GLU A 174 16.20 13.44 -8.85
N LYS A 175 17.16 12.52 -9.04
CA LYS A 175 18.45 12.89 -9.61
C LYS A 175 18.32 13.46 -11.03
N ARG A 176 17.40 12.95 -11.84
CA ARG A 176 17.15 13.45 -13.19
C ARG A 176 16.48 14.81 -13.20
N MET A 177 15.44 14.97 -12.38
CA MET A 177 14.70 16.24 -12.26
C MET A 177 15.57 17.38 -11.73
N HIS A 178 16.57 17.08 -10.88
CA HIS A 178 17.47 18.08 -10.37
C HIS A 178 18.49 18.55 -11.40
N ASN A 179 18.95 17.67 -12.28
CA ASN A 179 19.87 18.01 -13.37
C ASN A 179 19.21 18.90 -14.43
N ASP A 180 17.96 18.64 -14.80
CA ASP A 180 17.22 19.42 -15.78
C ASP A 180 16.99 20.89 -15.34
N HIS A 181 16.84 21.12 -14.02
CA HIS A 181 16.75 22.47 -13.47
C HIS A 181 18.05 23.26 -13.51
N ILE A 182 19.19 22.61 -13.51
CA ILE A 182 20.51 23.28 -13.59
C ILE A 182 20.84 23.65 -15.03
N GLU A 183 20.51 22.78 -16.00
CA GLU A 183 20.74 23.04 -17.42
C GLU A 183 19.82 24.15 -17.97
N GLY A 184 18.56 24.25 -17.52
CA GLY A 184 17.62 25.28 -17.93
C GLY A 184 17.88 26.68 -17.35
N GLN A 185 18.86 26.86 -16.44
CA GLN A 185 19.27 28.16 -15.90
C GLN A 185 20.56 28.71 -16.55
N THR A 186 21.16 27.97 -17.46
CA THR A 186 22.39 28.34 -18.16
C THR A 186 22.18 28.76 -19.64
N GLU A 187 20.92 28.76 -20.11
CA GLU A 187 20.49 29.37 -21.37
C GLU A 187 19.71 30.67 -21.12
#